data_88437b8ef25668af475180ff2694339d
#
_entry.id   88437b8ef25668af475180ff2694339d
#
_cell.length_a   1.000
_cell.length_b   1.000
_cell.length_c   1.000
_cell.angle_alpha   90.00
_cell.angle_beta   90.00
_cell.angle_gamma   90.00
#
_symmetry.space_group_name_H-M   'P 1'
#
loop_
_entity.id
_entity.type
_entity.pdbx_description
1 polymer ?
#
loop_
_entity_poly.entity_id
_entity_poly.type
_entity_poly.pdbx_seq_one_letter_code
_entity_poly.pdbx_strand_id
1 'polypeptide(L)'
;MREYAKNDPGFLQKKATTHPNWDMGAKITCDSATLMNKALEVIEAHYLYGTSYDDIDVVIHPQSIIHSMVETSDSSVLAQLGWPDMRLPILYTMSWPQRVQCSETTWPRLDFVKMGDLTFKAPDVEKYPSLTMGYAAGRAGGTMTGVFSAANEQAVAMFLDKKIGYFDIYNVIDKAMEAHKNELVLDPSLDDIVACDLWARQHVKDTVESGVCKELVAA
;
A
#
# COMPACT_ATOMS: atom_id res chain seq x y z
N MET A 1 -13.08 -10.72 11.50
CA MET A 1 -12.86 -9.25 11.48
C MET A 1 -14.15 -8.46 11.27
N ARG A 2 -15.01 -8.78 10.28
CA ARG A 2 -16.30 -8.06 10.10
C ARG A 2 -17.21 -8.09 11.34
N GLU A 3 -17.17 -9.17 12.11
CA GLU A 3 -17.98 -9.33 13.33
C GLU A 3 -17.45 -8.49 14.51
N TYR A 4 -16.13 -8.31 14.61
CA TYR A 4 -15.50 -7.44 15.61
C TYR A 4 -15.62 -5.94 15.27
N ALA A 5 -15.70 -5.59 13.99
CA ALA A 5 -15.86 -4.21 13.53
C ALA A 5 -17.21 -3.60 13.93
N LYS A 6 -18.26 -4.43 14.03
CA LYS A 6 -19.60 -4.00 14.44
C LYS A 6 -19.68 -3.60 15.92
N ASN A 7 -18.77 -4.12 16.74
CA ASN A 7 -18.86 -3.99 18.20
C ASN A 7 -17.86 -2.99 18.81
N ASP A 8 -16.79 -2.63 18.09
CA ASP A 8 -15.79 -1.66 18.56
C ASP A 8 -15.01 -1.02 17.39
N PRO A 9 -15.46 0.14 16.89
CA PRO A 9 -14.74 0.88 15.83
C PRO A 9 -13.30 1.26 16.23
N GLY A 10 -13.05 1.53 17.51
CA GLY A 10 -11.73 1.86 18.05
C GLY A 10 -10.75 0.69 18.01
N PHE A 11 -11.26 -0.54 18.09
CA PHE A 11 -10.44 -1.75 18.01
C PHE A 11 -9.80 -1.92 16.63
N LEU A 12 -10.55 -1.71 15.56
CA LEU A 12 -10.02 -1.80 14.21
C LEU A 12 -9.02 -0.70 13.92
N GLN A 13 -9.27 0.53 14.37
CA GLN A 13 -8.33 1.63 14.22
C GLN A 13 -7.01 1.31 14.92
N LYS A 14 -7.05 0.89 16.17
CA LYS A 14 -5.85 0.50 16.93
C LYS A 14 -5.09 -0.64 16.23
N LYS A 15 -5.81 -1.66 15.72
CA LYS A 15 -5.19 -2.78 15.02
C LYS A 15 -4.58 -2.37 13.67
N ALA A 16 -5.27 -1.52 12.91
CA ALA A 16 -4.79 -1.04 11.61
C ALA A 16 -3.60 -0.07 11.73
N THR A 17 -3.40 0.55 12.89
CA THR A 17 -2.27 1.45 13.16
C THR A 17 -1.13 0.80 13.97
N THR A 18 -1.15 -0.54 14.13
CA THR A 18 -0.11 -1.29 14.84
C THR A 18 0.46 -2.37 13.92
N HIS A 19 1.71 -2.23 13.49
CA HIS A 19 2.40 -3.24 12.68
C HIS A 19 3.19 -4.20 13.59
N PRO A 20 3.16 -5.54 13.32
CA PRO A 20 3.85 -6.52 14.19
C PRO A 20 5.37 -6.42 14.17
N ASN A 21 5.97 -6.01 13.04
CA ASN A 21 7.42 -6.06 12.82
C ASN A 21 8.07 -4.69 12.59
N TRP A 22 7.26 -3.65 12.25
CA TRP A 22 7.76 -2.34 11.88
C TRP A 22 7.21 -1.26 12.82
N ASP A 23 8.07 -0.31 13.18
CA ASP A 23 7.65 0.95 13.81
C ASP A 23 7.60 2.03 12.73
N MET A 24 6.39 2.42 12.34
CA MET A 24 6.14 3.31 11.19
C MET A 24 5.05 4.33 11.51
N GLY A 25 4.94 5.36 10.65
CA GLY A 25 3.84 6.32 10.72
C GLY A 25 2.46 5.68 10.55
N ALA A 26 1.42 6.31 11.09
CA ALA A 26 0.06 5.77 11.12
C ALA A 26 -0.52 5.50 9.72
N LYS A 27 -0.23 6.38 8.74
CA LYS A 27 -0.72 6.22 7.36
C LYS A 27 -0.20 4.94 6.72
N ILE A 28 1.13 4.76 6.67
CA ILE A 28 1.73 3.58 6.02
C ILE A 28 1.42 2.28 6.80
N THR A 29 1.23 2.36 8.10
CA THR A 29 0.81 1.20 8.90
C THR A 29 -0.62 0.78 8.55
N CYS A 30 -1.52 1.74 8.33
CA CYS A 30 -2.87 1.49 7.83
C CYS A 30 -2.84 0.90 6.42
N ASP A 31 -2.00 1.44 5.52
CA ASP A 31 -1.83 0.92 4.16
C ASP A 31 -1.27 -0.52 4.16
N SER A 32 -0.40 -0.85 5.08
CA SER A 32 0.08 -2.23 5.27
C SER A 32 -1.05 -3.15 5.73
N ALA A 33 -1.87 -2.70 6.67
CA ALA A 33 -3.00 -3.46 7.19
C ALA A 33 -4.12 -3.68 6.15
N THR A 34 -4.24 -2.79 5.18
CA THR A 34 -5.21 -2.86 4.07
C THR A 34 -4.65 -3.51 2.81
N LEU A 35 -3.37 -3.84 2.73
CA LEU A 35 -2.60 -4.16 1.53
C LEU A 35 -2.58 -3.04 0.48
N MET A 36 -3.00 -1.83 0.82
CA MET A 36 -2.94 -0.67 -0.05
C MET A 36 -1.48 -0.29 -0.37
N ASN A 37 -0.58 -0.44 0.62
CA ASN A 37 0.85 -0.22 0.39
C ASN A 37 1.37 -1.09 -0.76
N LYS A 38 1.02 -2.37 -0.80
CA LYS A 38 1.41 -3.27 -1.89
C LYS A 38 0.74 -2.93 -3.22
N ALA A 39 -0.51 -2.44 -3.17
CA ALA A 39 -1.20 -1.96 -4.36
C ALA A 39 -0.49 -0.75 -5.00
N LEU A 40 -0.01 0.20 -4.19
CA LEU A 40 0.80 1.33 -4.64
C LEU A 40 2.16 0.86 -5.16
N GLU A 41 2.84 -0.06 -4.45
CA GLU A 41 4.14 -0.60 -4.87
C GLU A 41 4.08 -1.37 -6.20
N VAL A 42 2.95 -2.00 -6.55
CA VAL A 42 2.74 -2.59 -7.89
C VAL A 42 2.79 -1.50 -8.97
N ILE A 43 2.14 -0.36 -8.72
CA ILE A 43 2.18 0.79 -9.64
C ILE A 43 3.60 1.36 -9.71
N GLU A 44 4.25 1.54 -8.57
CA GLU A 44 5.63 2.03 -8.48
C GLU A 44 6.60 1.13 -9.23
N ALA A 45 6.49 -0.20 -9.08
CA ALA A 45 7.34 -1.16 -9.79
C ALA A 45 7.19 -1.04 -11.31
N HIS A 46 5.97 -0.86 -11.82
CA HIS A 46 5.74 -0.62 -13.23
C HIS A 46 6.47 0.65 -13.72
N TYR A 47 6.29 1.76 -13.04
CA TYR A 47 6.90 3.03 -13.46
C TYR A 47 8.42 3.08 -13.28
N LEU A 48 8.95 2.47 -12.22
CA LEU A 48 10.39 2.50 -11.93
C LEU A 48 11.19 1.54 -12.81
N TYR A 49 10.62 0.39 -13.15
CA TYR A 49 11.35 -0.68 -13.86
C TYR A 49 10.84 -0.93 -15.29
N GLY A 50 9.72 -0.33 -15.68
CA GLY A 50 9.10 -0.57 -16.99
C GLY A 50 8.52 -1.97 -17.13
N THR A 51 8.31 -2.70 -16.04
CA THR A 51 7.78 -4.06 -16.02
C THR A 51 6.28 -4.05 -16.27
N SER A 52 5.78 -4.99 -17.10
CA SER A 52 4.34 -5.18 -17.30
C SER A 52 3.64 -5.52 -15.98
N TYR A 53 2.41 -5.06 -15.80
CA TYR A 53 1.59 -5.47 -14.65
C TYR A 53 1.34 -6.97 -14.58
N ASP A 54 1.43 -7.68 -15.68
CA ASP A 54 1.28 -9.14 -15.74
C ASP A 54 2.52 -9.88 -15.24
N ASP A 55 3.67 -9.19 -15.19
CA ASP A 55 4.95 -9.70 -14.69
C ASP A 55 5.27 -9.22 -13.27
N ILE A 56 4.33 -8.53 -12.62
CA ILE A 56 4.45 -8.09 -11.23
C ILE A 56 3.54 -8.96 -10.36
N ASP A 57 4.11 -9.63 -9.36
CA ASP A 57 3.36 -10.47 -8.44
C ASP A 57 3.57 -10.02 -6.99
N VAL A 58 2.61 -10.35 -6.12
CA VAL A 58 2.62 -10.02 -4.69
C VAL A 58 2.44 -11.28 -3.87
N VAL A 59 3.34 -11.49 -2.93
CA VAL A 59 3.25 -12.58 -1.95
C VAL A 59 3.23 -12.04 -0.52
N ILE A 60 2.56 -12.72 0.38
CA ILE A 60 2.58 -12.42 1.80
C ILE A 60 3.71 -13.20 2.45
N HIS A 61 4.67 -12.46 3.03
CA HIS A 61 5.81 -13.01 3.76
C HIS A 61 5.79 -12.53 5.22
N PRO A 62 5.24 -13.32 6.16
CA PRO A 62 5.01 -12.88 7.54
C PRO A 62 6.27 -12.45 8.29
N GLN A 63 7.43 -13.07 8.00
CA GLN A 63 8.70 -12.76 8.65
C GLN A 63 9.28 -11.42 8.20
N SER A 64 8.87 -10.91 7.03
CA SER A 64 9.32 -9.63 6.46
C SER A 64 10.85 -9.51 6.32
N ILE A 65 11.53 -10.63 6.09
CA ILE A 65 12.98 -10.70 5.85
C ILE A 65 13.29 -10.51 4.37
N ILE A 66 12.48 -11.14 3.49
CA ILE A 66 12.56 -10.95 2.04
C ILE A 66 11.61 -9.81 1.68
N HIS A 67 12.15 -8.78 1.04
CA HIS A 67 11.40 -7.57 0.69
C HIS A 67 11.09 -7.47 -0.80
N SER A 68 12.01 -7.96 -1.64
CA SER A 68 11.81 -7.99 -3.08
C SER A 68 12.48 -9.24 -3.69
N MET A 69 11.91 -9.70 -4.78
CA MET A 69 12.45 -10.79 -5.59
C MET A 69 12.35 -10.42 -7.07
N VAL A 70 13.33 -10.86 -7.84
CA VAL A 70 13.34 -10.73 -9.30
C VAL A 70 13.56 -12.11 -9.89
N GLU A 71 12.63 -12.57 -10.69
CA GLU A 71 12.78 -13.78 -11.49
C GLU A 71 13.38 -13.41 -12.84
N THR A 72 14.41 -14.15 -13.24
CA THR A 72 15.08 -13.98 -14.53
C THR A 72 14.53 -14.96 -15.55
N SER A 73 14.87 -14.75 -16.85
CA SER A 73 14.34 -15.58 -17.96
C SER A 73 14.72 -17.06 -17.91
N ASP A 74 15.72 -17.42 -17.10
CA ASP A 74 16.12 -18.79 -16.83
C ASP A 74 15.45 -19.40 -15.58
N SER A 75 14.43 -18.71 -15.04
CA SER A 75 13.72 -19.08 -13.82
C SER A 75 14.55 -18.99 -12.52
N SER A 76 15.73 -18.37 -12.58
CA SER A 76 16.47 -18.05 -11.35
C SER A 76 15.80 -16.90 -10.61
N VAL A 77 15.73 -16.99 -9.28
CA VAL A 77 15.14 -15.94 -8.45
C VAL A 77 16.22 -15.28 -7.59
N LEU A 78 16.37 -13.98 -7.75
CA LEU A 78 17.23 -13.15 -6.90
C LEU A 78 16.38 -12.45 -5.85
N ALA A 79 16.76 -12.56 -4.59
CA ALA A 79 16.02 -11.96 -3.47
C ALA A 79 16.91 -11.01 -2.67
N GLN A 80 16.35 -9.87 -2.26
CA GLN A 80 16.95 -8.98 -1.27
C GLN A 80 16.44 -9.40 0.11
N LEU A 81 17.37 -9.69 1.02
CA LEU A 81 17.07 -10.07 2.39
C LEU A 81 17.70 -9.07 3.36
N GLY A 82 16.96 -8.77 4.42
CA GLY A 82 17.44 -7.88 5.50
C GLY A 82 16.44 -7.79 6.64
N TRP A 83 16.89 -7.29 7.77
CA TRP A 83 15.96 -6.94 8.85
C TRP A 83 15.03 -5.81 8.40
N PRO A 84 13.79 -5.80 8.88
CA PRO A 84 12.79 -4.78 8.54
C PRO A 84 13.15 -3.41 9.17
N ASP A 85 14.03 -2.67 8.50
CA ASP A 85 14.53 -1.37 8.95
C ASP A 85 14.81 -0.47 7.74
N MET A 86 14.01 0.59 7.57
CA MET A 86 14.13 1.54 6.45
C MET A 86 15.41 2.38 6.46
N ARG A 87 16.10 2.49 7.58
CA ARG A 87 17.36 3.24 7.66
C ARG A 87 18.42 2.65 6.74
N LEU A 88 18.43 1.33 6.56
CA LEU A 88 19.42 0.66 5.72
C LEU A 88 19.26 0.98 4.22
N PRO A 89 18.09 0.83 3.58
CA PRO A 89 17.92 1.23 2.19
C PRO A 89 18.09 2.75 1.98
N ILE A 90 17.67 3.58 2.93
CA ILE A 90 17.89 5.04 2.87
C ILE A 90 19.40 5.34 2.89
N LEU A 91 20.16 4.74 3.81
CA LEU A 91 21.61 4.91 3.89
C LEU A 91 22.27 4.48 2.57
N TYR A 92 21.87 3.35 2.00
CA TYR A 92 22.41 2.88 0.73
C TYR A 92 22.10 3.83 -0.43
N THR A 93 20.89 4.35 -0.51
CA THR A 93 20.53 5.34 -1.54
C THR A 93 21.38 6.60 -1.44
N MET A 94 21.65 7.06 -0.23
CA MET A 94 22.49 8.25 0.01
C MET A 94 23.98 8.00 -0.27
N SER A 95 24.46 6.79 -0.11
CA SER A 95 25.88 6.44 -0.28
C SER A 95 26.20 5.78 -1.62
N TRP A 96 25.17 5.57 -2.45
CA TRP A 96 25.34 4.87 -3.74
C TRP A 96 26.48 5.48 -4.58
N PRO A 97 27.31 4.67 -5.27
CA PRO A 97 27.24 3.20 -5.40
C PRO A 97 27.93 2.43 -4.25
N GLN A 98 28.47 3.12 -3.28
CA GLN A 98 29.18 2.49 -2.16
C GLN A 98 28.23 1.97 -1.10
N ARG A 99 28.61 0.85 -0.44
CA ARG A 99 27.91 0.36 0.75
C ARG A 99 28.71 0.72 2.00
N VAL A 100 28.10 1.53 2.87
CA VAL A 100 28.69 1.93 4.14
C VAL A 100 28.80 0.71 5.06
N GLN A 101 29.96 0.55 5.69
CA GLN A 101 30.14 -0.48 6.70
C GLN A 101 29.37 -0.08 7.97
N CYS A 102 28.34 -0.84 8.30
CA CYS A 102 27.54 -0.61 9.50
C CYS A 102 28.01 -1.50 10.65
N SER A 103 27.93 -0.97 11.88
CA SER A 103 28.20 -1.71 13.09
C SER A 103 27.22 -2.87 13.29
N GLU A 104 27.70 -4.05 13.68
CA GLU A 104 26.85 -5.20 13.99
C GLU A 104 25.97 -4.98 15.24
N THR A 105 26.32 -4.03 16.08
CA THR A 105 25.47 -3.60 17.21
C THR A 105 24.22 -2.87 16.72
N THR A 106 24.35 -2.07 15.64
CA THR A 106 23.23 -1.32 15.08
C THR A 106 22.43 -2.15 14.08
N TRP A 107 23.11 -2.96 13.25
CA TRP A 107 22.54 -3.87 12.26
C TRP A 107 23.13 -5.26 12.40
N PRO A 108 22.56 -6.11 13.28
CA PRO A 108 23.04 -7.47 13.46
C PRO A 108 22.93 -8.25 12.14
N ARG A 109 23.93 -9.08 11.86
CA ARG A 109 23.91 -9.94 10.68
C ARG A 109 22.78 -10.95 10.77
N LEU A 110 22.20 -11.31 9.61
CA LEU A 110 21.24 -12.39 9.54
C LEU A 110 21.92 -13.72 9.86
N ASP A 111 21.39 -14.43 10.85
CA ASP A 111 21.78 -15.80 11.18
C ASP A 111 20.67 -16.74 10.63
N PHE A 112 20.92 -17.31 9.46
CA PHE A 112 19.94 -18.14 8.76
C PHE A 112 19.54 -19.39 9.54
N VAL A 113 20.43 -19.91 10.39
CA VAL A 113 20.14 -21.10 11.22
C VAL A 113 19.16 -20.75 12.33
N LYS A 114 19.37 -19.61 13.00
CA LYS A 114 18.49 -19.14 14.08
C LYS A 114 17.18 -18.53 13.57
N MET A 115 17.18 -18.00 12.35
CA MET A 115 16.01 -17.34 11.78
C MET A 115 14.86 -18.31 11.51
N GLY A 116 15.15 -19.59 11.24
CA GLY A 116 14.18 -20.63 10.97
C GLY A 116 13.54 -20.52 9.57
N ASP A 117 12.27 -20.91 9.46
CA ASP A 117 11.58 -21.00 8.19
C ASP A 117 11.15 -19.63 7.65
N LEU A 118 11.34 -19.43 6.36
CA LEU A 118 10.78 -18.33 5.59
C LEU A 118 9.55 -18.84 4.83
N THR A 119 8.39 -18.27 5.12
CA THR A 119 7.12 -18.75 4.60
C THR A 119 6.44 -17.73 3.70
N PHE A 120 5.74 -18.22 2.67
CA PHE A 120 5.00 -17.40 1.71
C PHE A 120 3.55 -17.87 1.61
N LYS A 121 2.65 -16.92 1.37
CA LYS A 121 1.22 -17.17 1.15
C LYS A 121 0.72 -16.26 0.05
N ALA A 122 -0.29 -16.73 -0.68
CA ALA A 122 -1.02 -15.89 -1.61
C ALA A 122 -1.79 -14.79 -0.83
N PRO A 123 -1.89 -13.56 -1.37
CA PRO A 123 -2.77 -12.54 -0.82
C PRO A 123 -4.24 -12.95 -0.97
N ASP A 124 -5.04 -12.67 0.04
CA ASP A 124 -6.50 -12.87 0.03
C ASP A 124 -7.15 -11.62 -0.58
N VAL A 125 -7.35 -11.64 -1.90
CA VAL A 125 -7.87 -10.49 -2.66
C VAL A 125 -9.37 -10.23 -2.40
N GLU A 126 -10.13 -11.22 -1.92
CA GLU A 126 -11.53 -11.01 -1.52
C GLU A 126 -11.61 -10.22 -0.21
N LYS A 127 -10.69 -10.51 0.70
CA LYS A 127 -10.58 -9.82 1.98
C LYS A 127 -9.92 -8.46 1.86
N TYR A 128 -8.97 -8.31 0.95
CA TYR A 128 -8.17 -7.11 0.71
C TYR A 128 -8.30 -6.65 -0.75
N PRO A 129 -9.39 -5.98 -1.13
CA PRO A 129 -9.66 -5.59 -2.52
C PRO A 129 -8.68 -4.53 -3.06
N SER A 130 -7.95 -3.84 -2.18
CA SER A 130 -6.95 -2.83 -2.56
C SER A 130 -5.97 -3.32 -3.63
N LEU A 131 -5.55 -4.58 -3.54
CA LEU A 131 -4.58 -5.12 -4.49
C LEU A 131 -5.16 -5.20 -5.91
N THR A 132 -6.38 -5.72 -6.07
CA THR A 132 -7.09 -5.72 -7.36
C THR A 132 -7.37 -4.30 -7.86
N MET A 133 -7.70 -3.36 -6.97
CA MET A 133 -7.89 -1.94 -7.30
C MET A 133 -6.59 -1.31 -7.81
N GLY A 134 -5.44 -1.59 -7.18
CA GLY A 134 -4.13 -1.11 -7.62
C GLY A 134 -3.76 -1.59 -9.02
N TYR A 135 -3.95 -2.89 -9.30
CA TYR A 135 -3.76 -3.41 -10.66
C TYR A 135 -4.72 -2.78 -11.68
N ALA A 136 -5.98 -2.57 -11.29
CA ALA A 136 -6.95 -1.91 -12.17
C ALA A 136 -6.58 -0.45 -12.45
N ALA A 137 -6.17 0.30 -11.43
CA ALA A 137 -5.70 1.68 -11.57
C ALA A 137 -4.45 1.76 -12.45
N GLY A 138 -3.48 0.87 -12.20
CA GLY A 138 -2.25 0.80 -12.97
C GLY A 138 -2.48 0.48 -14.43
N ARG A 139 -3.31 -0.51 -14.75
CA ARG A 139 -3.66 -0.86 -16.15
C ARG A 139 -4.46 0.23 -16.85
N ALA A 140 -5.30 0.97 -16.12
CA ALA A 140 -5.98 2.14 -16.69
C ALA A 140 -4.98 3.25 -17.03
N GLY A 141 -3.92 3.40 -16.25
CA GLY A 141 -2.84 4.35 -16.49
C GLY A 141 -3.25 5.81 -16.32
N GLY A 142 -2.43 6.70 -16.88
CA GLY A 142 -2.69 8.13 -16.88
C GLY A 142 -3.01 8.69 -15.49
N THR A 143 -4.01 9.57 -15.42
CA THR A 143 -4.44 10.20 -14.16
C THR A 143 -5.08 9.22 -13.15
N MET A 144 -5.47 7.99 -13.56
CA MET A 144 -6.10 7.03 -12.65
C MET A 144 -5.19 6.62 -11.49
N THR A 145 -3.90 6.49 -11.72
CA THR A 145 -2.93 6.16 -10.67
C THR A 145 -2.80 7.26 -9.64
N GLY A 146 -2.85 8.52 -10.08
CA GLY A 146 -2.90 9.71 -9.22
C GLY A 146 -4.18 9.75 -8.37
N VAL A 147 -5.34 9.50 -9.00
CA VAL A 147 -6.63 9.45 -8.31
C VAL A 147 -6.65 8.34 -7.24
N PHE A 148 -6.16 7.14 -7.58
CA PHE A 148 -6.07 6.04 -6.63
C PHE A 148 -5.24 6.40 -5.39
N SER A 149 -4.05 6.99 -5.61
CA SER A 149 -3.14 7.41 -4.54
C SER A 149 -3.74 8.51 -3.66
N ALA A 150 -4.27 9.59 -4.29
CA ALA A 150 -4.84 10.73 -3.58
C ALA A 150 -6.12 10.36 -2.80
N ALA A 151 -6.99 9.54 -3.40
CA ALA A 151 -8.19 9.03 -2.74
C ALA A 151 -7.83 8.16 -1.52
N ASN A 152 -6.82 7.29 -1.64
CA ASN A 152 -6.32 6.50 -0.51
C ASN A 152 -5.82 7.38 0.63
N GLU A 153 -4.98 8.36 0.32
CA GLU A 153 -4.42 9.23 1.35
C GLU A 153 -5.52 9.99 2.10
N GLN A 154 -6.50 10.53 1.37
CA GLN A 154 -7.63 11.22 1.99
C GLN A 154 -8.53 10.28 2.80
N ALA A 155 -8.80 9.07 2.28
CA ALA A 155 -9.61 8.08 2.98
C ALA A 155 -8.94 7.62 4.30
N VAL A 156 -7.64 7.35 4.26
CA VAL A 156 -6.87 6.98 5.47
C VAL A 156 -6.85 8.12 6.48
N ALA A 157 -6.66 9.38 6.04
CA ALA A 157 -6.73 10.53 6.95
C ALA A 157 -8.11 10.61 7.65
N MET A 158 -9.20 10.44 6.90
CA MET A 158 -10.55 10.43 7.47
C MET A 158 -10.81 9.23 8.39
N PHE A 159 -10.22 8.07 8.11
CA PHE A 159 -10.26 6.90 9.00
C PHE A 159 -9.50 7.17 10.32
N LEU A 160 -8.32 7.75 10.25
CA LEU A 160 -7.53 8.12 11.43
C LEU A 160 -8.25 9.17 12.29
N ASP A 161 -8.98 10.10 11.64
CA ASP A 161 -9.86 11.09 12.28
C ASP A 161 -11.20 10.51 12.79
N LYS A 162 -11.43 9.19 12.64
CA LYS A 162 -12.67 8.49 13.02
C LYS A 162 -13.94 8.97 12.28
N LYS A 163 -13.78 9.55 11.11
CA LYS A 163 -14.90 9.99 10.26
C LYS A 163 -15.51 8.87 9.42
N ILE A 164 -14.73 7.83 9.13
CA ILE A 164 -15.15 6.64 8.38
C ILE A 164 -14.63 5.37 9.04
N GLY A 165 -15.26 4.23 8.74
CA GLY A 165 -14.82 2.91 9.17
C GLY A 165 -13.70 2.31 8.31
N TYR A 166 -13.07 1.24 8.80
CA TYR A 166 -11.99 0.56 8.09
C TYR A 166 -12.38 0.09 6.67
N PHE A 167 -13.56 -0.46 6.51
CA PHE A 167 -14.05 -0.95 5.21
C PHE A 167 -14.49 0.17 4.28
N ASP A 168 -14.80 1.35 4.82
CA ASP A 168 -15.14 2.51 4.01
C ASP A 168 -13.95 3.05 3.23
N ILE A 169 -12.72 2.79 3.69
CA ILE A 169 -11.49 3.14 2.96
C ILE A 169 -11.57 2.61 1.54
N TYR A 170 -11.87 1.32 1.36
CA TYR A 170 -12.00 0.73 0.02
C TYR A 170 -13.17 1.30 -0.77
N ASN A 171 -14.31 1.51 -0.10
CA ASN A 171 -15.55 1.97 -0.75
C ASN A 171 -15.40 3.37 -1.34
N VAL A 172 -14.78 4.30 -0.60
CA VAL A 172 -14.63 5.69 -1.09
C VAL A 172 -13.57 5.80 -2.18
N ILE A 173 -12.52 4.96 -2.13
CA ILE A 173 -11.51 4.90 -3.19
C ILE A 173 -12.12 4.35 -4.48
N ASP A 174 -12.87 3.24 -4.40
CA ASP A 174 -13.55 2.65 -5.53
C ASP A 174 -14.49 3.66 -6.21
N LYS A 175 -15.27 4.40 -5.41
CA LYS A 175 -16.16 5.46 -5.93
C LYS A 175 -15.39 6.59 -6.63
N ALA A 176 -14.25 7.00 -6.10
CA ALA A 176 -13.42 8.01 -6.74
C ALA A 176 -12.87 7.51 -8.09
N MET A 177 -12.38 6.25 -8.14
CA MET A 177 -11.90 5.63 -9.37
C MET A 177 -13.03 5.51 -10.41
N GLU A 178 -14.21 5.03 -10.00
CA GLU A 178 -15.38 4.91 -10.90
C GLU A 178 -15.81 6.26 -11.47
N ALA A 179 -15.91 7.30 -10.63
CA ALA A 179 -16.29 8.64 -11.06
C ALA A 179 -15.28 9.23 -12.05
N HIS A 180 -13.99 8.90 -11.91
CA HIS A 180 -12.92 9.42 -12.77
C HIS A 180 -12.81 8.74 -14.13
N LYS A 181 -13.42 7.57 -14.35
CA LYS A 181 -13.28 6.80 -15.61
C LYS A 181 -13.57 7.61 -16.88
N ASN A 182 -14.56 8.48 -16.82
CA ASN A 182 -14.96 9.30 -17.97
C ASN A 182 -14.08 10.55 -18.16
N GLU A 183 -13.25 10.89 -17.20
CA GLU A 183 -12.37 12.06 -17.19
C GLU A 183 -10.89 11.68 -17.26
N LEU A 184 -10.62 10.40 -17.54
CA LEU A 184 -9.28 9.84 -17.60
C LEU A 184 -8.43 10.51 -18.69
N VAL A 185 -7.27 11.06 -18.31
CA VAL A 185 -6.25 11.60 -19.22
C VAL A 185 -5.09 10.61 -19.25
N LEU A 186 -4.82 10.01 -20.44
CA LEU A 186 -3.82 8.94 -20.59
C LEU A 186 -2.37 9.47 -20.61
N ASP A 187 -2.16 10.68 -21.15
CA ASP A 187 -0.84 11.35 -21.19
C ASP A 187 -0.96 12.70 -20.49
N PRO A 188 -1.03 12.69 -19.14
CA PRO A 188 -1.30 13.88 -18.37
C PRO A 188 -0.06 14.79 -18.26
N SER A 189 -0.28 16.10 -18.33
CA SER A 189 0.67 17.10 -17.86
C SER A 189 0.79 17.08 -16.33
N LEU A 190 1.79 17.77 -15.79
CA LEU A 190 1.91 17.94 -14.33
C LEU A 190 0.68 18.66 -13.75
N ASP A 191 0.14 19.67 -14.46
CA ASP A 191 -1.04 20.39 -14.01
C ASP A 191 -2.28 19.48 -13.97
N ASP A 192 -2.44 18.56 -14.93
CA ASP A 192 -3.50 17.55 -14.91
C ASP A 192 -3.38 16.62 -13.70
N ILE A 193 -2.16 16.17 -13.37
CA ILE A 193 -1.91 15.33 -12.19
C ILE A 193 -2.24 16.08 -10.91
N VAL A 194 -1.82 17.35 -10.76
CA VAL A 194 -2.16 18.15 -9.58
C VAL A 194 -3.66 18.39 -9.48
N ALA A 195 -4.32 18.69 -10.61
CA ALA A 195 -5.76 18.91 -10.63
C ALA A 195 -6.53 17.63 -10.22
N CYS A 196 -6.15 16.46 -10.73
CA CYS A 196 -6.80 15.21 -10.39
C CYS A 196 -6.54 14.78 -8.94
N ASP A 197 -5.36 15.05 -8.36
CA ASP A 197 -5.09 14.83 -6.93
C ASP A 197 -6.05 15.65 -6.05
N LEU A 198 -6.16 16.94 -6.32
CA LEU A 198 -7.04 17.83 -5.58
C LEU A 198 -8.52 17.40 -5.72
N TRP A 199 -8.93 17.06 -6.94
CA TRP A 199 -10.26 16.56 -7.21
C TRP A 199 -10.57 15.27 -6.45
N ALA A 200 -9.67 14.29 -6.48
CA ALA A 200 -9.88 13.01 -5.81
C ALA A 200 -10.03 13.17 -4.29
N ARG A 201 -9.21 14.02 -3.68
CA ARG A 201 -9.32 14.35 -2.25
C ARG A 201 -10.66 15.01 -1.92
N GLN A 202 -11.12 15.94 -2.75
CA GLN A 202 -12.42 16.57 -2.54
C GLN A 202 -13.56 15.58 -2.76
N HIS A 203 -13.50 14.76 -3.81
CA HIS A 203 -14.51 13.75 -4.11
C HIS A 203 -14.70 12.74 -2.96
N VAL A 204 -13.61 12.31 -2.32
CA VAL A 204 -13.68 11.45 -1.12
C VAL A 204 -14.40 12.15 0.03
N LYS A 205 -14.12 13.43 0.29
CA LYS A 205 -14.80 14.21 1.35
C LYS A 205 -16.31 14.31 1.06
N ASP A 206 -16.67 14.72 -0.16
CA ASP A 206 -18.07 14.88 -0.60
C ASP A 206 -18.82 13.54 -0.53
N THR A 207 -18.16 12.44 -0.91
CA THR A 207 -18.73 11.08 -0.82
C THR A 207 -19.05 10.70 0.62
N VAL A 208 -18.16 11.00 1.56
CA VAL A 208 -18.40 10.75 2.99
C VAL A 208 -19.51 11.64 3.54
N GLU A 209 -19.51 12.93 3.18
CA GLU A 209 -20.52 13.89 3.62
C GLU A 209 -21.93 13.58 3.08
N SER A 210 -22.03 12.99 1.88
CA SER A 210 -23.30 12.54 1.31
C SER A 210 -23.98 11.40 2.08
N GLY A 211 -23.29 10.82 3.06
CA GLY A 211 -23.83 9.81 3.97
C GLY A 211 -23.67 8.37 3.50
N VAL A 212 -22.92 8.13 2.43
CA VAL A 212 -22.62 6.77 1.93
C VAL A 212 -21.96 5.88 2.99
N CYS A 213 -21.20 6.48 3.91
CA CYS A 213 -20.46 5.77 4.98
C CYS A 213 -21.19 5.77 6.34
N LYS A 214 -22.37 6.36 6.47
CA LYS A 214 -23.07 6.52 7.77
C LYS A 214 -23.57 5.21 8.39
N GLU A 215 -23.74 4.15 7.62
CA GLU A 215 -24.26 2.87 8.16
C GLU A 215 -23.26 2.11 9.02
N LEU A 216 -21.97 2.43 8.98
CA LEU A 216 -20.91 1.73 9.72
C LEU A 216 -20.48 2.47 11.01
N VAL A 217 -20.81 3.75 11.15
CA VAL A 217 -20.48 4.55 12.33
C VAL A 217 -21.60 4.52 13.39
N ALA A 218 -22.80 4.11 13.01
CA ALA A 218 -24.00 4.12 13.85
C ALA A 218 -24.40 2.75 14.42
N ALA A 219 -23.54 1.72 14.29
CA ALA A 219 -23.83 0.35 14.78
C ALA A 219 -22.86 -0.08 15.89
#